data_9ff4fd66854600543dc4ec39389c0ac7
#
_entry.id   9ff4fd66854600543dc4ec39389c0ac7
#
_cell.length_a   1.000
_cell.length_b   1.000
_cell.length_c   1.000
_cell.angle_alpha   90.00
_cell.angle_beta   90.00
_cell.angle_gamma   90.00
#
_symmetry.space_group_name_H-M   'P 1'
#
loop_
_entity.id
_entity.type
_entity.pdbx_description
1 polymer ?
#
loop_
_entity_poly.entity_id
_entity_poly.type
_entity_poly.pdbx_seq_one_letter_code
_entity_poly.pdbx_strand_id
1 'polypeptide(L)'
;GDSALSSNIINVKPRDYFIDFDKENGLLHIQAGVLLSEILEIYVPKGWFFKITPGTKFITVGGAIASDVHGKNHHLEGCFSECIQEFEIMLADCEVVTCSKETTPELFKATCGGMGLTGVILNARIYLKKINYI
;
A
#
# COMPACT_ATOMS: atom_id res chain seq x y z
N GLY A 1 -6.91 10.49 -6.00
CA GLY A 1 -6.90 10.44 -7.10
C GLY A 1 -7.61 11.14 -8.23
N ASP A 2 -6.89 11.29 -9.30
CA ASP A 2 -7.40 11.97 -10.49
C ASP A 2 -8.43 11.16 -11.26
N SER A 3 -8.62 9.89 -10.88
CA SER A 3 -9.55 8.99 -11.53
C SER A 3 -11.00 9.14 -11.02
N ALA A 4 -11.22 9.91 -9.96
CA ALA A 4 -12.54 10.07 -9.37
C ALA A 4 -13.37 11.09 -10.16
N LEU A 5 -14.50 10.64 -10.69
CA LEU A 5 -15.42 11.49 -11.47
C LEU A 5 -16.69 11.87 -10.70
N SER A 6 -16.83 11.41 -9.46
CA SER A 6 -17.98 11.70 -8.61
C SER A 6 -17.79 13.01 -7.84
N SER A 7 -18.90 13.70 -7.55
CA SER A 7 -18.89 14.84 -6.63
C SER A 7 -18.73 14.42 -5.17
N ASN A 8 -18.93 13.14 -4.86
CA ASN A 8 -18.77 12.57 -3.52
C ASN A 8 -17.46 11.80 -3.44
N ILE A 9 -16.40 12.49 -3.01
CA ILE A 9 -15.06 11.92 -2.93
C ILE A 9 -14.66 11.77 -1.46
N ILE A 10 -14.14 10.59 -1.10
CA ILE A 10 -13.57 10.37 0.23
C ILE A 10 -12.06 10.62 0.14
N ASN A 11 -11.59 11.63 0.87
CA ASN A 11 -10.17 11.95 0.92
C ASN A 11 -9.51 11.21 2.08
N VAL A 12 -8.63 10.26 1.79
CA VAL A 12 -7.92 9.46 2.80
C VAL A 12 -6.56 10.05 3.20
N LYS A 13 -6.10 11.11 2.57
CA LYS A 13 -4.80 11.72 2.89
C LYS A 13 -4.62 12.10 4.36
N PRO A 14 -5.66 12.57 5.10
CA PRO A 14 -5.53 12.82 6.52
C PRO A 14 -5.24 11.58 7.36
N ARG A 15 -5.43 10.39 6.81
CA ARG A 15 -5.08 9.13 7.47
C ARG A 15 -3.64 8.78 7.09
N ASP A 16 -2.68 9.43 7.72
CA ASP A 16 -1.27 9.37 7.35
C ASP A 16 -0.34 8.96 8.50
N TYR A 17 -0.86 8.20 9.46
CA TYR A 17 -0.05 7.73 10.59
C TYR A 17 0.75 6.48 10.26
N PHE A 18 1.97 6.43 10.81
CA PHE A 18 2.79 5.23 10.88
C PHE A 18 2.41 4.52 12.18
N ILE A 19 1.81 3.35 12.07
CA ILE A 19 1.23 2.64 13.22
C ILE A 19 2.28 1.81 13.94
N ASP A 20 3.04 0.99 13.21
CA ASP A 20 4.04 0.10 13.79
C ASP A 20 5.05 -0.36 12.75
N PHE A 21 6.24 -0.77 13.20
CA PHE A 21 7.24 -1.37 12.34
C PHE A 21 7.92 -2.53 13.04
N ASP A 22 7.73 -3.73 12.50
CA ASP A 22 8.40 -4.95 12.96
C ASP A 22 9.76 -5.07 12.26
N LYS A 23 10.82 -4.72 12.99
CA LYS A 23 12.19 -4.73 12.47
C LYS A 23 12.70 -6.12 12.14
N GLU A 24 12.19 -7.15 12.81
CA GLU A 24 12.66 -8.53 12.58
C GLU A 24 12.19 -9.04 11.23
N ASN A 25 10.97 -8.70 10.84
CA ASN A 25 10.37 -9.17 9.60
C ASN A 25 10.32 -8.10 8.49
N GLY A 26 10.67 -6.86 8.81
CA GLY A 26 10.58 -5.75 7.87
C GLY A 26 9.15 -5.40 7.50
N LEU A 27 8.21 -5.60 8.43
CA LEU A 27 6.79 -5.39 8.19
C LEU A 27 6.34 -4.05 8.75
N LEU A 28 5.94 -3.15 7.86
CA LEU A 28 5.49 -1.80 8.19
C LEU A 28 3.97 -1.72 8.16
N HIS A 29 3.38 -1.28 9.27
CA HIS A 29 1.93 -1.05 9.39
C HIS A 29 1.67 0.46 9.35
N ILE A 30 0.97 0.91 8.32
CA ILE A 30 0.74 2.34 8.05
C ILE A 30 -0.68 2.58 7.57
N GLN A 31 -1.15 3.81 7.77
CA GLN A 31 -2.42 4.25 7.20
C GLN A 31 -2.29 4.54 5.71
N ALA A 32 -3.41 4.43 5.00
CA ALA A 32 -3.44 4.49 3.53
C ALA A 32 -3.07 5.85 2.94
N GLY A 33 -3.17 6.93 3.73
CA GLY A 33 -2.83 8.28 3.30
C GLY A 33 -1.35 8.61 3.32
N VAL A 34 -0.51 7.71 3.85
CA VAL A 34 0.94 7.90 3.87
C VAL A 34 1.47 7.84 2.44
N LEU A 35 2.33 8.81 2.09
CA LEU A 35 3.00 8.80 0.79
C LEU A 35 4.20 7.85 0.81
N LEU A 36 4.46 7.22 -0.33
CA LEU A 36 5.65 6.34 -0.44
C LEU A 36 6.93 7.13 -0.18
N SER A 37 6.98 8.41 -0.58
CA SER A 37 8.12 9.29 -0.30
C SER A 37 8.36 9.47 1.21
N GLU A 38 7.31 9.55 2.01
CA GLU A 38 7.43 9.68 3.47
C GLU A 38 8.03 8.41 4.08
N ILE A 39 7.65 7.25 3.56
CA ILE A 39 8.24 5.98 4.00
C ILE A 39 9.74 5.96 3.70
N LEU A 40 10.12 6.37 2.50
CA LEU A 40 11.53 6.42 2.10
C LEU A 40 12.34 7.37 2.97
N GLU A 41 11.80 8.55 3.27
CA GLU A 41 12.49 9.54 4.12
C GLU A 41 12.82 8.99 5.50
N ILE A 42 11.94 8.16 6.07
CA ILE A 42 12.12 7.60 7.41
C ILE A 42 12.96 6.34 7.39
N TYR A 43 12.72 5.44 6.45
CA TYR A 43 13.27 4.09 6.52
C TYR A 43 14.53 3.86 5.69
N VAL A 44 14.78 4.63 4.63
CA VAL A 44 16.04 4.51 3.88
C VAL A 44 17.26 4.80 4.76
N PRO A 45 17.27 5.87 5.59
CA PRO A 45 18.39 6.08 6.50
C PRO A 45 18.59 4.95 7.52
N LYS A 46 17.55 4.16 7.78
CA LYS A 46 17.60 3.02 8.70
C LYS A 46 17.97 1.72 8.01
N GLY A 47 18.22 1.75 6.71
CA GLY A 47 18.63 0.57 5.96
C GLY A 47 17.49 -0.23 5.36
N TRP A 48 16.33 0.38 5.15
CA TRP A 48 15.17 -0.28 4.58
C TRP A 48 14.72 0.39 3.28
N PHE A 49 14.18 -0.42 2.36
CA PHE A 49 13.70 0.05 1.07
C PHE A 49 12.50 -0.78 0.60
N PHE A 50 11.81 -0.32 -0.42
CA PHE A 50 10.74 -1.12 -1.01
C PHE A 50 11.30 -2.32 -1.76
N LYS A 51 10.59 -3.45 -1.72
CA LYS A 51 10.91 -4.61 -2.55
C LYS A 51 10.66 -4.29 -4.03
N ILE A 52 9.67 -3.45 -4.29
CA ILE A 52 9.30 -3.01 -5.63
C ILE A 52 9.36 -1.50 -5.63
N THR A 53 10.12 -0.93 -6.57
CA THR A 53 10.31 0.51 -6.71
C THR A 53 9.37 1.04 -7.78
N PRO A 54 8.26 1.68 -7.41
CA PRO A 54 7.36 2.27 -8.40
C PRO A 54 8.01 3.45 -9.13
N GLY A 55 7.46 3.81 -10.27
CA GLY A 55 7.96 4.91 -11.08
C GLY A 55 7.83 6.27 -10.42
N THR A 56 6.91 6.42 -9.48
CA THR A 56 6.74 7.64 -8.68
C THR A 56 6.65 7.30 -7.21
N LYS A 57 7.23 8.18 -6.37
CA LYS A 57 7.16 8.09 -4.91
C LYS A 57 6.12 9.02 -4.30
N PHE A 58 5.45 9.83 -5.12
CA PHE A 58 4.47 10.81 -4.67
C PHE A 58 3.03 10.27 -4.73
N ILE A 59 2.88 8.99 -4.57
CA ILE A 59 1.60 8.30 -4.49
C ILE A 59 1.39 7.81 -3.06
N THR A 60 0.13 7.78 -2.60
CA THR A 60 -0.21 7.23 -1.29
C THR A 60 -0.14 5.71 -1.30
N VAL A 61 -0.02 5.12 -0.12
CA VAL A 61 -0.05 3.66 0.04
C VAL A 61 -1.35 3.08 -0.54
N GLY A 62 -2.50 3.70 -0.19
CA GLY A 62 -3.79 3.26 -0.73
C GLY A 62 -3.85 3.35 -2.25
N GLY A 63 -3.31 4.43 -2.81
CA GLY A 63 -3.24 4.61 -4.26
C GLY A 63 -2.34 3.58 -4.93
N ALA A 64 -1.20 3.26 -4.31
CA ALA A 64 -0.28 2.24 -4.83
C ALA A 64 -0.93 0.85 -4.88
N ILE A 65 -1.72 0.51 -3.85
CA ILE A 65 -2.48 -0.75 -3.81
C ILE A 65 -3.59 -0.75 -4.85
N ALA A 66 -4.40 0.30 -4.87
CA ALA A 66 -5.54 0.39 -5.78
C ALA A 66 -5.15 0.37 -7.24
N SER A 67 -3.96 0.88 -7.58
CA SER A 67 -3.42 0.85 -8.93
C SER A 67 -2.52 -0.35 -9.20
N ASP A 68 -2.19 -1.09 -8.14
CA ASP A 68 -1.23 -2.21 -8.17
C ASP A 68 0.02 -1.86 -8.95
N VAL A 69 0.66 -0.75 -8.55
CA VAL A 69 1.84 -0.22 -9.24
C VAL A 69 2.94 -1.28 -9.32
N HIS A 70 3.72 -1.21 -10.39
CA HIS A 70 4.82 -2.15 -10.61
C HIS A 70 6.14 -1.38 -10.74
N GLY A 71 7.24 -2.09 -10.54
CA GLY A 71 8.57 -1.53 -10.70
C GLY A 71 8.94 -1.33 -12.16
N LYS A 72 10.04 -0.63 -12.41
CA LYS A 72 10.54 -0.35 -13.78
C LYS A 72 10.79 -1.61 -14.56
N ASN A 73 11.15 -2.70 -13.89
CA ASN A 73 11.41 -4.00 -14.47
C ASN A 73 10.39 -5.01 -13.92
N HIS A 74 9.12 -4.77 -14.17
CA HIS A 74 8.04 -5.55 -13.52
C HIS A 74 8.11 -7.06 -13.82
N HIS A 75 8.76 -7.47 -14.92
CA HIS A 75 9.00 -8.89 -15.19
C HIS A 75 9.88 -9.54 -14.13
N LEU A 76 10.76 -8.77 -13.48
CA LEU A 76 11.69 -9.26 -12.46
C LEU A 76 11.23 -8.90 -11.05
N GLU A 77 10.62 -7.72 -10.88
CA GLU A 77 10.28 -7.19 -9.57
C GLU A 77 8.83 -7.45 -9.16
N GLY A 78 7.93 -7.61 -10.14
CA GLY A 78 6.51 -7.86 -9.87
C GLY A 78 5.71 -6.60 -9.56
N CYS A 79 4.55 -6.80 -8.94
CA CYS A 79 3.60 -5.75 -8.60
C CYS A 79 3.60 -5.44 -7.11
N PHE A 80 3.11 -4.26 -6.75
CA PHE A 80 3.09 -3.80 -5.35
C PHE A 80 2.31 -4.75 -4.44
N SER A 81 1.27 -5.40 -4.95
CA SER A 81 0.49 -6.39 -4.20
C SER A 81 1.34 -7.54 -3.63
N GLU A 82 2.47 -7.84 -4.26
CA GLU A 82 3.37 -8.89 -3.78
C GLU A 82 4.10 -8.51 -2.49
N CYS A 83 4.17 -7.21 -2.18
CA CYS A 83 4.80 -6.69 -0.97
C CYS A 83 3.82 -6.55 0.19
N ILE A 84 2.54 -6.83 -0.02
CA ILE A 84 1.50 -6.59 0.96
C ILE A 84 1.17 -7.88 1.70
N GLN A 85 1.23 -7.82 3.04
CA GLN A 85 0.77 -8.92 3.87
C GLN A 85 -0.76 -8.89 3.96
N GLU A 86 -1.32 -7.74 4.30
CA GLU A 86 -2.75 -7.52 4.43
C GLU A 86 -3.07 -6.03 4.41
N PHE A 87 -4.34 -5.70 4.22
CA PHE A 87 -4.84 -4.35 4.37
C PHE A 87 -6.26 -4.39 4.92
N GLU A 88 -6.67 -3.29 5.58
CA GLU A 88 -8.07 -3.13 5.99
C GLU A 88 -8.79 -2.25 4.98
N ILE A 89 -9.97 -2.68 4.57
CA ILE A 89 -10.80 -1.97 3.60
C ILE A 89 -12.19 -1.75 4.18
N MET A 90 -12.73 -0.56 3.96
CA MET A 90 -14.11 -0.24 4.30
C MET A 90 -14.97 -0.37 3.05
N LEU A 91 -15.93 -1.28 3.10
CA LEU A 91 -16.85 -1.54 2.00
C LEU A 91 -17.97 -0.50 1.94
N ALA A 92 -18.79 -0.56 0.89
CA ALA A 92 -19.87 0.41 0.66
C ALA A 92 -20.91 0.45 1.79
N ASP A 93 -21.10 -0.66 2.52
CA ASP A 93 -22.00 -0.74 3.67
C ASP A 93 -21.34 -0.30 4.99
N CYS A 94 -20.15 0.30 4.91
CA CYS A 94 -19.32 0.72 6.04
C CYS A 94 -18.74 -0.44 6.87
N GLU A 95 -18.84 -1.67 6.39
CA GLU A 95 -18.17 -2.80 7.02
C GLU A 95 -16.67 -2.74 6.76
N VAL A 96 -15.87 -2.95 7.81
CA VAL A 96 -14.41 -3.00 7.69
C VAL A 96 -13.96 -4.44 7.67
N VAL A 97 -13.23 -4.82 6.63
CA VAL A 97 -12.74 -6.18 6.42
C VAL A 97 -11.23 -6.17 6.32
N THR A 98 -10.58 -7.12 6.99
CA THR A 98 -9.14 -7.35 6.81
C THR A 98 -8.95 -8.28 5.61
N CYS A 99 -8.23 -7.81 4.60
CA CYS A 99 -7.98 -8.54 3.36
C CYS A 99 -6.56 -9.08 3.31
N SER A 100 -6.43 -10.35 2.92
CA SER A 100 -5.12 -10.94 2.61
C SER A 100 -5.28 -11.98 1.50
N LYS A 101 -4.17 -12.38 0.89
CA LYS A 101 -4.19 -13.42 -0.15
C LYS A 101 -4.68 -14.76 0.40
N GLU A 102 -4.42 -15.02 1.69
CA GLU A 102 -4.76 -16.29 2.33
C GLU A 102 -6.22 -16.37 2.76
N THR A 103 -6.76 -15.29 3.35
CA THR A 103 -8.08 -15.30 3.97
C THR A 103 -9.20 -14.78 3.07
N THR A 104 -8.89 -13.82 2.20
CA THR A 104 -9.86 -13.18 1.30
C THR A 104 -9.27 -13.02 -0.11
N PRO A 105 -8.90 -14.14 -0.77
CA PRO A 105 -8.14 -14.04 -2.03
C PRO A 105 -8.89 -13.29 -3.13
N GLU A 106 -10.20 -13.46 -3.22
CA GLU A 106 -10.99 -12.81 -4.26
C GLU A 106 -11.07 -11.30 -4.06
N LEU A 107 -11.36 -10.85 -2.83
CA LEU A 107 -11.43 -9.43 -2.50
C LEU A 107 -10.06 -8.78 -2.59
N PHE A 108 -9.01 -9.48 -2.15
CA PHE A 108 -7.64 -9.00 -2.27
C PHE A 108 -7.28 -8.76 -3.73
N LYS A 109 -7.54 -9.73 -4.58
CA LYS A 109 -7.25 -9.64 -6.01
C LYS A 109 -8.07 -8.55 -6.70
N ALA A 110 -9.36 -8.42 -6.34
CA ALA A 110 -10.24 -7.41 -6.92
C ALA A 110 -9.84 -5.99 -6.50
N THR A 111 -9.29 -5.82 -5.30
CA THR A 111 -8.89 -4.52 -4.76
C THR A 111 -7.55 -4.07 -5.30
N CYS A 112 -6.58 -4.98 -5.40
CA CYS A 112 -5.28 -4.68 -5.97
C CYS A 112 -5.43 -4.44 -7.48
N GLY A 113 -5.23 -3.20 -7.89
CA GLY A 113 -5.48 -2.80 -9.28
C GLY A 113 -6.95 -2.49 -9.58
N GLY A 114 -7.82 -2.48 -8.57
CA GLY A 114 -9.25 -2.20 -8.72
C GLY A 114 -9.62 -0.73 -8.78
N MET A 115 -8.65 0.15 -8.74
CA MET A 115 -8.82 1.61 -8.86
C MET A 115 -9.78 2.21 -7.83
N GLY A 116 -9.89 1.57 -6.66
CA GLY A 116 -10.74 2.04 -5.58
C GLY A 116 -12.21 1.65 -5.67
N LEU A 117 -12.57 0.80 -6.63
CA LEU A 117 -13.99 0.45 -6.86
C LEU A 117 -14.54 -0.54 -5.84
N THR A 118 -13.69 -1.28 -5.13
CA THR A 118 -14.13 -2.26 -4.13
C THR A 118 -14.42 -1.63 -2.76
N GLY A 119 -13.82 -0.49 -2.46
CA GLY A 119 -13.98 0.19 -1.18
C GLY A 119 -12.81 1.12 -0.88
N VAL A 120 -12.76 1.59 0.36
CA VAL A 120 -11.73 2.55 0.82
C VAL A 120 -10.70 1.80 1.67
N ILE A 121 -9.46 1.79 1.21
CA ILE A 121 -8.35 1.21 1.97
C ILE A 121 -8.01 2.14 3.13
N LEU A 122 -8.01 1.60 4.34
CA LEU A 122 -7.78 2.39 5.56
C LEU A 122 -6.33 2.33 6.01
N ASN A 123 -5.74 1.15 6.00
CA ASN A 123 -4.34 0.92 6.38
C ASN A 123 -3.84 -0.36 5.72
N ALA A 124 -2.53 -0.58 5.77
CA ALA A 124 -1.90 -1.76 5.18
C ALA A 124 -0.67 -2.17 5.96
N ARG A 125 -0.33 -3.46 5.87
CA ARG A 125 0.93 -4.02 6.34
C ARG A 125 1.74 -4.41 5.12
N ILE A 126 2.88 -3.75 4.93
CA ILE A 126 3.73 -3.95 3.77
C ILE A 126 5.13 -4.41 4.19
N TYR A 127 5.72 -5.28 3.39
CA TYR A 127 7.07 -5.75 3.60
C TYR A 127 8.09 -4.80 2.96
N LEU A 128 9.08 -4.40 3.76
CA LEU A 128 10.26 -3.71 3.26
C LEU A 128 11.43 -4.71 3.21
N LYS A 129 12.40 -4.43 2.37
CA LYS A 129 13.63 -5.22 2.33
C LYS A 129 14.78 -4.46 2.97
N LYS A 130 15.66 -5.18 3.63
CA LYS A 130 16.85 -4.59 4.23
C LYS A 130 17.89 -4.29 3.15
N ILE A 131 18.49 -3.10 3.23
CA ILE A 131 19.55 -2.69 2.33
C ILE A 131 20.88 -2.87 3.05
N ASN A 132 21.87 -3.42 2.35
CA ASN A 132 23.22 -3.51 2.86
C ASN A 132 24.02 -2.33 2.31
N TYR A 133 24.46 -1.45 3.19
CA TYR A 133 25.43 -0.42 2.85
C TYR A 133 26.83 -1.00 2.98
N ILE A 134 27.57 -0.91 1.90
CA ILE A 134 28.96 -1.36 1.90
C ILE A 134 29.84 -0.13 1.91
#